data_0d86ba98a94b0cbc6be3994b9841207e
#
_entry.id   0d86ba98a94b0cbc6be3994b9841207e
#
_cell.length_a   1.000
_cell.length_b   1.000
_cell.length_c   1.000
_cell.angle_alpha   90.00
_cell.angle_beta   90.00
_cell.angle_gamma   90.00
#
_symmetry.space_group_name_H-M   'P 1'
#
loop_
_entity.id
_entity.type
_entity.pdbx_description
1 polymer ?
#
loop_
_entity_poly.entity_id
_entity_poly.type
_entity_poly.pdbx_seq_one_letter_code
_entity_poly.pdbx_strand_id
1 'polypeptide(L)'
;MEAKAVAKYVRVTPRKADQVLQLIRGKRVDQVTEILDFTPKHVAKVIGKVLKSAVANAVAIEGKINIEHLRVKEAVAGAGPSLKRFLPRAQGRATPIIKRTSHITIIVEGEAPVEDQAQSARRARRRSPAPKEAK
;
A
#
# COMPACT_ATOMS: atom_id res chain seq x y z
N MET A 1 10.68 6.20 6.95
CA MET A 1 10.94 4.75 6.74
C MET A 1 9.91 4.13 5.81
N GLU A 2 10.29 3.09 5.04
CA GLU A 2 9.38 2.41 4.10
C GLU A 2 9.40 0.90 4.36
N ALA A 3 8.22 0.30 4.43
CA ALA A 3 8.06 -1.16 4.52
C ALA A 3 7.18 -1.67 3.39
N LYS A 4 7.60 -2.78 2.80
CA LYS A 4 6.96 -3.37 1.63
C LYS A 4 6.38 -4.74 1.94
N ALA A 5 5.19 -5.02 1.41
CA ALA A 5 4.63 -6.36 1.33
C ALA A 5 4.15 -6.67 -0.08
N VAL A 6 4.35 -7.91 -0.51
CA VAL A 6 3.99 -8.38 -1.85
C VAL A 6 3.21 -9.69 -1.76
N ALA A 7 2.02 -9.73 -2.32
CA ALA A 7 1.28 -10.97 -2.56
C ALA A 7 1.38 -11.35 -4.03
N LYS A 8 2.04 -12.48 -4.32
CA LYS A 8 2.21 -12.98 -5.69
C LYS A 8 1.11 -13.97 -6.06
N TYR A 9 0.79 -14.03 -7.35
CA TYR A 9 -0.12 -15.03 -7.96
C TYR A 9 -1.54 -15.03 -7.38
N VAL A 10 -2.05 -13.86 -7.01
CA VAL A 10 -3.42 -13.72 -6.50
C VAL A 10 -4.41 -13.98 -7.62
N ARG A 11 -5.42 -14.83 -7.39
CA ARG A 11 -6.45 -15.22 -8.37
C ARG A 11 -7.50 -14.14 -8.57
N VAL A 12 -7.05 -12.95 -8.92
CA VAL A 12 -7.87 -11.77 -9.22
C VAL A 12 -7.30 -11.07 -10.45
N THR A 13 -8.16 -10.47 -11.25
CA THR A 13 -7.70 -9.67 -12.39
C THR A 13 -7.10 -8.35 -11.89
N PRO A 14 -6.00 -7.85 -12.47
CA PRO A 14 -5.36 -6.61 -12.06
C PRO A 14 -6.32 -5.41 -12.02
N ARG A 15 -7.22 -5.29 -13.01
CA ARG A 15 -8.21 -4.20 -13.08
C ARG A 15 -9.15 -4.18 -11.87
N LYS A 16 -9.60 -5.36 -11.40
CA LYS A 16 -10.46 -5.45 -10.20
C LYS A 16 -9.70 -5.11 -8.92
N ALA A 17 -8.44 -5.51 -8.86
CA ALA A 17 -7.56 -5.14 -7.74
C ALA A 17 -7.29 -3.64 -7.71
N ASP A 18 -6.94 -3.05 -8.85
CA ASP A 18 -6.61 -1.63 -8.94
C ASP A 18 -7.78 -0.71 -8.52
N GLN A 19 -9.02 -1.07 -8.85
CA GLN A 19 -10.22 -0.34 -8.38
C GLN A 19 -10.28 -0.17 -6.86
N VAL A 20 -9.84 -1.18 -6.09
CA VAL A 20 -9.80 -1.10 -4.63
C VAL A 20 -8.54 -0.39 -4.16
N LEU A 21 -7.40 -0.64 -4.83
CA LEU A 21 -6.13 0.00 -4.48
C LEU A 21 -6.16 1.53 -4.67
N GLN A 22 -6.90 2.04 -5.65
CA GLN A 22 -7.11 3.48 -5.84
C GLN A 22 -7.78 4.15 -4.63
N LEU A 23 -8.66 3.43 -3.93
CA LEU A 23 -9.35 3.97 -2.75
C LEU A 23 -8.43 4.13 -1.53
N ILE A 24 -7.32 3.40 -1.49
CA ILE A 24 -6.44 3.33 -0.32
C ILE A 24 -5.12 4.10 -0.50
N ARG A 25 -4.74 4.45 -1.71
CA ARG A 25 -3.50 5.19 -1.98
C ARG A 25 -3.47 6.53 -1.24
N GLY A 26 -2.36 6.84 -0.58
CA GLY A 26 -2.13 8.11 0.11
C GLY A 26 -2.89 8.26 1.44
N LYS A 27 -3.65 7.26 1.88
CA LYS A 27 -4.41 7.31 3.13
C LYS A 27 -3.65 6.70 4.31
N ARG A 28 -4.06 7.06 5.52
CA ARG A 28 -3.55 6.48 6.78
C ARG A 28 -4.04 5.04 6.91
N VAL A 29 -3.22 4.19 7.53
CA VAL A 29 -3.49 2.75 7.66
C VAL A 29 -4.81 2.47 8.38
N ASP A 30 -5.16 3.24 9.42
CA ASP A 30 -6.42 3.09 10.15
C ASP A 30 -7.63 3.29 9.23
N GLN A 31 -7.64 4.40 8.49
CA GLN A 31 -8.69 4.71 7.52
C GLN A 31 -8.78 3.66 6.41
N VAL A 32 -7.63 3.14 5.97
CA VAL A 32 -7.57 2.09 4.95
C VAL A 32 -8.21 0.80 5.46
N THR A 33 -7.97 0.45 6.71
CA THR A 33 -8.56 -0.76 7.31
C THR A 33 -10.08 -0.65 7.33
N GLU A 34 -10.63 0.47 7.78
CA GLU A 34 -12.07 0.74 7.75
C GLU A 34 -12.65 0.68 6.32
N ILE A 35 -12.01 1.34 5.35
CA ILE A 35 -12.46 1.34 3.95
C ILE A 35 -12.49 -0.09 3.38
N LEU A 36 -11.49 -0.90 3.70
CA LEU A 36 -11.41 -2.28 3.20
C LEU A 36 -12.48 -3.17 3.83
N ASP A 37 -12.80 -2.97 5.11
CA ASP A 37 -13.82 -3.76 5.82
C ASP A 37 -15.23 -3.43 5.31
N PHE A 38 -15.52 -2.17 4.97
CA PHE A 38 -16.80 -1.75 4.40
C PHE A 38 -16.91 -2.01 2.88
N THR A 39 -15.81 -2.32 2.19
CA THR A 39 -15.84 -2.57 0.75
C THR A 39 -16.38 -3.97 0.43
N PRO A 40 -17.53 -4.10 -0.27
CA PRO A 40 -18.18 -5.41 -0.52
C PRO A 40 -17.48 -6.25 -1.61
N LYS A 41 -16.24 -5.92 -1.98
CA LYS A 41 -15.47 -6.64 -3.00
C LYS A 41 -14.61 -7.73 -2.36
N HIS A 42 -14.67 -8.95 -2.88
CA HIS A 42 -13.82 -10.07 -2.41
C HIS A 42 -12.32 -9.71 -2.36
N VAL A 43 -11.85 -8.87 -3.28
CA VAL A 43 -10.45 -8.42 -3.35
C VAL A 43 -10.03 -7.62 -2.12
N ALA A 44 -10.95 -6.89 -1.49
CA ALA A 44 -10.67 -6.09 -0.30
C ALA A 44 -10.11 -6.96 0.85
N LYS A 45 -10.68 -8.16 1.04
CA LYS A 45 -10.18 -9.12 2.05
C LYS A 45 -8.74 -9.55 1.79
N VAL A 46 -8.36 -9.74 0.52
CA VAL A 46 -6.99 -10.12 0.15
C VAL A 46 -6.04 -8.95 0.36
N ILE A 47 -6.42 -7.75 -0.08
CA ILE A 47 -5.64 -6.52 0.11
C ILE A 47 -5.43 -6.23 1.60
N GLY A 48 -6.46 -6.43 2.45
CA GLY A 48 -6.35 -6.27 3.89
C GLY A 48 -5.31 -7.20 4.53
N LYS A 49 -5.18 -8.44 4.05
CA LYS A 49 -4.12 -9.35 4.50
C LYS A 49 -2.72 -8.86 4.11
N VAL A 50 -2.57 -8.32 2.89
CA VAL A 50 -1.30 -7.76 2.42
C VAL A 50 -0.94 -6.50 3.21
N LEU A 51 -1.92 -5.64 3.50
CA LEU A 51 -1.74 -4.45 4.34
C LEU A 51 -1.26 -4.83 5.75
N LYS A 52 -1.92 -5.80 6.40
CA LYS A 52 -1.49 -6.30 7.72
C LYS A 52 -0.05 -6.81 7.69
N SER A 53 0.36 -7.49 6.63
CA SER A 53 1.75 -7.92 6.45
C SER A 53 2.70 -6.74 6.27
N ALA A 54 2.31 -5.69 5.53
CA ALA A 54 3.12 -4.49 5.36
C ALA A 54 3.33 -3.75 6.68
N VAL A 55 2.26 -3.63 7.48
CA VAL A 55 2.33 -3.03 8.83
C VAL A 55 3.22 -3.85 9.76
N ALA A 56 3.08 -5.18 9.76
CA ALA A 56 3.94 -6.05 10.57
C ALA A 56 5.42 -5.93 10.17
N ASN A 57 5.72 -5.84 8.88
CA ASN A 57 7.07 -5.60 8.39
C ASN A 57 7.60 -4.23 8.86
N ALA A 58 6.75 -3.20 8.85
CA ALA A 58 7.11 -1.88 9.35
C ALA A 58 7.50 -1.92 10.83
N VAL A 59 6.68 -2.56 11.66
CA VAL A 59 6.95 -2.75 13.10
C VAL A 59 8.22 -3.56 13.33
N ALA A 60 8.48 -4.59 12.51
CA ALA A 60 9.69 -5.42 12.63
C ALA A 60 10.98 -4.65 12.31
N ILE A 61 10.92 -3.66 11.40
CA ILE A 61 12.10 -2.88 11.00
C ILE A 61 12.47 -1.85 12.08
N GLU A 62 11.52 -1.14 12.68
CA GLU A 62 11.79 -0.04 13.63
C GLU A 62 11.49 -0.38 15.11
N GLY A 63 10.87 -1.51 15.40
CA GLY A 63 10.61 -1.98 16.77
C GLY A 63 9.56 -1.20 17.58
N LYS A 64 9.38 0.09 17.37
CA LYS A 64 8.39 0.95 18.05
C LYS A 64 7.83 2.01 17.09
N ILE A 65 6.91 1.60 16.24
CA ILE A 65 6.17 2.54 15.39
C ILE A 65 4.75 2.68 15.90
N ASN A 66 4.28 3.91 16.02
CA ASN A 66 2.85 4.18 16.16
C ASN A 66 2.17 3.89 14.82
N ILE A 67 1.35 2.86 14.79
CA ILE A 67 0.58 2.42 13.60
C ILE A 67 -0.26 3.57 13.04
N GLU A 68 -0.72 4.47 13.91
CA GLU A 68 -1.52 5.66 13.55
C GLU A 68 -0.80 6.63 12.62
N HIS A 69 0.53 6.65 12.61
CA HIS A 69 1.34 7.52 11.75
C HIS A 69 1.76 6.84 10.45
N LEU A 70 1.36 5.58 10.23
CA LEU A 70 1.63 4.89 8.99
C LEU A 70 0.66 5.32 7.89
N ARG A 71 1.21 5.61 6.71
CA ARG A 71 0.47 5.96 5.50
C ARG A 71 0.80 5.00 4.36
N VAL A 72 -0.18 4.69 3.53
CA VAL A 72 0.04 3.93 2.30
C VAL A 72 0.66 4.85 1.25
N LYS A 73 1.96 4.70 1.01
CA LYS A 73 2.70 5.45 -0.02
C LYS A 73 2.31 4.98 -1.41
N GLU A 74 2.41 3.68 -1.63
CA GLU A 74 2.17 3.09 -2.93
C GLU A 74 1.37 1.79 -2.80
N ALA A 75 0.40 1.60 -3.69
CA ALA A 75 -0.39 0.39 -3.80
C ALA A 75 -0.62 0.07 -5.28
N VAL A 76 0.00 -1.02 -5.76
CA VAL A 76 0.02 -1.39 -7.18
C VAL A 76 -0.43 -2.82 -7.38
N ALA A 77 -1.20 -3.05 -8.46
CA ALA A 77 -1.54 -4.37 -8.96
C ALA A 77 -0.86 -4.61 -10.30
N GLY A 78 0.17 -5.43 -10.31
CA GLY A 78 0.83 -5.91 -11.52
C GLY A 78 0.10 -7.11 -12.13
N ALA A 79 0.20 -7.29 -13.45
CA ALA A 79 -0.31 -8.47 -14.12
C ALA A 79 0.60 -9.68 -13.82
N GLY A 80 0.00 -10.80 -13.42
CA GLY A 80 0.66 -12.08 -13.27
C GLY A 80 0.43 -13.01 -14.46
N PRO A 81 0.97 -14.24 -14.44
CA PRO A 81 0.76 -15.23 -15.47
C PRO A 81 -0.74 -15.57 -15.61
N SER A 82 -1.18 -15.76 -16.83
CA SER A 82 -2.55 -16.11 -17.15
C SER A 82 -2.66 -17.59 -17.48
N LEU A 83 -3.64 -18.27 -16.87
CA LEU A 83 -3.95 -19.66 -17.16
C LEU A 83 -4.97 -19.72 -18.30
N LYS A 84 -4.59 -20.27 -19.44
CA LYS A 84 -5.46 -20.48 -20.58
C LYS A 84 -6.30 -21.73 -20.38
N ARG A 85 -7.59 -21.64 -20.57
CA ARG A 85 -8.57 -22.73 -20.54
C ARG A 85 -9.48 -22.63 -21.75
N PHE A 86 -10.18 -23.69 -22.08
CA PHE A 86 -11.17 -23.67 -23.15
C PHE A 86 -12.53 -24.07 -22.59
N LEU A 87 -13.56 -23.51 -23.16
CA LEU A 87 -14.95 -23.85 -22.91
C LEU A 87 -15.51 -24.53 -24.15
N PRO A 88 -15.95 -25.80 -24.06
CA PRO A 88 -16.62 -26.47 -25.17
C PRO A 88 -17.94 -25.77 -25.51
N ARG A 89 -18.20 -25.59 -26.80
CA ARG A 89 -19.42 -25.00 -27.33
C ARG A 89 -20.10 -25.97 -28.28
N ALA A 90 -21.29 -25.60 -28.80
CA ALA A 90 -22.01 -26.36 -29.79
C ALA A 90 -21.18 -26.60 -31.06
N GLN A 91 -21.47 -27.63 -31.83
CA GLN A 91 -20.80 -28.01 -33.09
C GLN A 91 -19.28 -28.26 -32.96
N GLY A 92 -18.82 -28.80 -31.82
CA GLY A 92 -17.39 -29.09 -31.60
C GLY A 92 -16.47 -27.87 -31.50
N ARG A 93 -17.03 -26.66 -31.40
CA ARG A 93 -16.26 -25.44 -31.26
C ARG A 93 -15.78 -25.27 -29.80
N ALA A 94 -14.61 -24.64 -29.61
CA ALA A 94 -14.07 -24.30 -28.31
C ALA A 94 -13.80 -22.81 -28.22
N THR A 95 -14.17 -22.18 -27.10
CA THR A 95 -13.92 -20.77 -26.83
C THR A 95 -12.82 -20.65 -25.77
N PRO A 96 -11.78 -19.82 -25.97
CA PRO A 96 -10.72 -19.66 -24.98
C PRO A 96 -11.22 -18.88 -23.76
N ILE A 97 -10.84 -19.35 -22.57
CA ILE A 97 -11.02 -18.65 -21.28
C ILE A 97 -9.65 -18.32 -20.71
N ILE A 98 -9.45 -17.05 -20.35
CA ILE A 98 -8.20 -16.61 -19.72
C ILE A 98 -8.46 -16.37 -18.22
N LYS A 99 -7.88 -17.22 -17.39
CA LYS A 99 -7.85 -17.07 -15.93
C LYS A 99 -6.66 -16.20 -15.54
N ARG A 100 -6.88 -14.89 -15.40
CA ARG A 100 -5.81 -13.93 -15.06
C ARG A 100 -5.46 -14.01 -13.58
N THR A 101 -4.18 -13.74 -13.26
CA THR A 101 -3.68 -13.53 -11.90
C THR A 101 -3.04 -12.15 -11.78
N SER A 102 -2.83 -11.69 -10.58
CA SER A 102 -2.17 -10.42 -10.30
C SER A 102 -1.16 -10.54 -9.16
N HIS A 103 -0.21 -9.63 -9.15
CA HIS A 103 0.72 -9.40 -8.05
C HIS A 103 0.33 -8.10 -7.38
N ILE A 104 0.05 -8.13 -6.08
CA ILE A 104 -0.32 -6.95 -5.30
C ILE A 104 0.86 -6.53 -4.46
N THR A 105 1.31 -5.30 -4.63
CA THR A 105 2.40 -4.69 -3.87
C THR A 105 1.84 -3.51 -3.09
N ILE A 106 2.12 -3.46 -1.79
CA ILE A 106 1.77 -2.33 -0.92
C ILE A 106 3.05 -1.88 -0.22
N ILE A 107 3.31 -0.58 -0.28
CA ILE A 107 4.39 0.09 0.42
C ILE A 107 3.76 1.05 1.41
N VAL A 108 4.10 0.89 2.68
CA VAL A 108 3.72 1.82 3.74
C VAL A 108 4.93 2.63 4.15
N GLU A 109 4.71 3.91 4.43
CA GLU A 109 5.72 4.80 4.99
C GLU A 109 5.28 5.29 6.37
N GLY A 110 6.25 5.36 7.28
CA GLY A 110 6.04 6.01 8.57
C GLY A 110 6.37 7.48 8.45
N GLU A 111 5.40 8.37 8.75
CA GLU A 111 5.69 9.77 9.00
C GLU A 111 6.47 9.85 10.31
N ALA A 112 7.64 10.51 10.29
CA ALA A 112 8.33 10.85 11.53
C ALA A 112 7.40 11.69 12.41
N PRO A 113 7.33 11.43 13.74
CA PRO A 113 6.50 12.20 14.62
C PRO A 113 6.81 13.69 14.46
N VAL A 114 5.76 14.50 14.36
CA VAL A 114 5.84 15.96 14.10
C VAL A 114 6.69 16.68 15.16
N GLU A 115 6.90 16.06 16.32
CA GLU A 115 7.74 16.56 17.40
C GLU A 115 9.21 16.73 17.02
N ASP A 116 9.76 15.85 16.19
CA ASP A 116 11.16 15.95 15.74
C ASP A 116 11.37 17.11 14.75
N GLN A 117 10.34 17.45 13.96
CA GLN A 117 10.41 18.59 13.05
C GLN A 117 10.33 19.92 13.80
N ALA A 118 9.53 20.02 14.86
CA ALA A 118 9.46 21.21 15.70
C ALA A 118 10.77 21.42 16.51
N GLN A 119 11.39 20.35 16.97
CA GLN A 119 12.68 20.44 17.68
C GLN A 119 13.84 20.77 16.73
N SER A 120 13.86 20.19 15.54
CA SER A 120 14.89 20.50 14.53
C SER A 120 14.78 21.95 14.04
N ALA A 121 13.58 22.48 13.84
CA ALA A 121 13.34 23.87 13.48
C ALA A 121 13.74 24.84 14.60
N ARG A 122 13.50 24.50 15.88
CA ARG A 122 13.94 25.28 17.03
C ARG A 122 15.47 25.27 17.18
N ARG A 123 16.12 24.14 16.88
CA ARG A 123 17.58 23.99 16.91
C ARG A 123 18.26 24.75 15.77
N ALA A 124 17.63 24.77 14.59
CA ALA A 124 18.11 25.57 13.45
C ALA A 124 18.02 27.07 13.71
N ARG A 125 16.90 27.55 14.31
CA ARG A 125 16.75 28.96 14.70
C ARG A 125 17.76 29.42 15.78
N ARG A 126 18.16 28.52 16.70
CA ARG A 126 19.20 28.83 17.72
C ARG A 126 20.62 28.87 17.15
N ARG A 127 20.85 28.29 15.96
CA ARG A 127 22.19 28.27 15.30
C ARG A 127 22.40 29.44 14.31
N SER A 128 21.37 30.22 14.01
CA SER A 128 21.52 31.41 13.19
C SER A 128 22.32 32.48 13.98
N PRO A 129 23.51 32.90 13.55
CA PRO A 129 24.22 33.97 14.22
C PRO A 129 23.44 35.27 14.08
N ALA A 130 23.38 36.05 15.15
CA ALA A 130 22.76 37.36 15.16
C ALA A 130 23.41 38.27 14.11
N PRO A 131 22.62 39.15 13.44
CA PRO A 131 23.20 40.09 12.50
C PRO A 131 24.13 41.03 13.26
N LYS A 132 25.41 41.08 12.82
CA LYS A 132 26.36 42.08 13.31
C LYS A 132 25.86 43.44 12.82
N GLU A 133 25.43 44.28 13.76
CA GLU A 133 25.25 45.71 13.50
C GLU A 133 26.57 46.30 13.00
N ALA A 134 26.58 46.81 11.79
CA ALA A 134 27.64 47.63 11.24
C ALA A 134 27.46 49.05 11.75
N LYS A 135 28.48 49.54 12.41
CA LYS A 135 28.63 50.92 12.86
C LYS A 135 29.19 51.75 11.71
#